data_86957acd52c770451fab6ecbb4fa7695
#
_entry.id   86957acd52c770451fab6ecbb4fa7695
#
_cell.length_a   1.000
_cell.length_b   1.000
_cell.length_c   1.000
_cell.angle_alpha   90.00
_cell.angle_beta   90.00
_cell.angle_gamma   90.00
#
_symmetry.space_group_name_H-M   'P 1'
#
loop_
_entity.id
_entity.type
_entity.pdbx_description
1 polymer ?
#
loop_
_entity_poly.entity_id
_entity_poly.type
_entity_poly.pdbx_seq_one_letter_code
_entity_poly.pdbx_strand_id
1 'polypeptide(L)'
;MSAINKQVLAIAFATALLSAMLCAQDQKPATSSPMPGHDMSKMSGSDMQGMPGMDNEGTAHAMQSMEGHHMDMGAHMKMTALRPVKPGDQEKANQVLESARQAAEKYTDYKVALADGFKIFMPDRPQKQYHFTNYGYAFEARRRFNPDHPTSLLYEKQGDGYKLIGVMYTAIKDAPESELDSRVPLSIAQWHAHVNLCLPPADRKSELTAPNPQFGLHGSIVTKEACDTAGGRFLPQIFGWMVHVYPFEKKPEDVWSVERQAPGHMD
;
A
#
# COMPACT_ATOMS: atom_id res chain seq x y z
N MET A 1 -1.92 50.74 38.44
CA MET A 1 -3.07 50.68 39.35
C MET A 1 -4.33 50.53 38.51
N SER A 2 -5.12 49.55 38.75
CA SER A 2 -6.47 49.16 38.26
C SER A 2 -6.42 47.81 37.52
N ALA A 3 -6.67 46.82 38.15
CA ALA A 3 -7.82 46.07 38.70
C ALA A 3 -8.53 45.22 37.65
N ILE A 4 -8.32 43.98 37.86
CA ILE A 4 -8.83 42.73 37.26
C ILE A 4 -10.38 42.66 37.38
N ASN A 5 -11.05 42.20 36.34
CA ASN A 5 -12.40 41.66 36.49
C ASN A 5 -12.50 40.24 35.84
N LYS A 6 -12.65 39.27 36.74
CA LYS A 6 -12.96 37.86 36.42
C LYS A 6 -14.48 37.77 36.33
N GLN A 7 -15.02 37.29 35.21
CA GLN A 7 -16.37 36.75 35.17
C GLN A 7 -16.34 35.26 34.81
N VAL A 8 -16.74 34.49 35.79
CA VAL A 8 -17.04 33.07 35.73
C VAL A 8 -18.46 32.90 35.17
N LEU A 9 -18.60 32.18 34.09
CA LEU A 9 -19.91 31.78 33.58
C LEU A 9 -20.07 30.29 33.80
N ALA A 10 -20.93 29.94 34.75
CA ALA A 10 -21.39 28.60 35.02
C ALA A 10 -22.52 28.23 34.03
N ILE A 11 -22.39 27.12 33.31
CA ILE A 11 -23.47 26.56 32.50
C ILE A 11 -23.90 25.23 33.15
N ALA A 12 -25.17 25.24 33.53
CA ALA A 12 -25.88 24.14 34.18
C ALA A 12 -26.15 22.97 33.24
N PHE A 13 -25.93 21.76 33.75
CA PHE A 13 -26.34 20.49 33.14
C PHE A 13 -27.86 20.29 33.38
N ALA A 14 -28.63 20.12 32.30
CA ALA A 14 -29.95 19.58 32.33
C ALA A 14 -29.97 18.14 31.87
N THR A 15 -30.18 17.21 32.79
CA THR A 15 -30.43 15.80 32.58
C THR A 15 -31.89 15.61 32.09
N ALA A 16 -32.06 14.99 30.94
CA ALA A 16 -33.35 14.44 30.51
C ALA A 16 -33.20 12.92 30.34
N LEU A 17 -33.69 12.17 31.33
CA LEU A 17 -33.97 10.74 31.27
C LEU A 17 -35.24 10.55 30.43
N LEU A 18 -35.15 9.76 29.37
CA LEU A 18 -36.34 9.20 28.71
C LEU A 18 -36.14 7.70 28.54
N SER A 19 -36.90 6.98 29.32
CA SER A 19 -37.08 5.53 29.25
C SER A 19 -37.82 5.14 27.97
N ALA A 20 -37.31 4.21 27.20
CA ALA A 20 -38.07 3.51 26.16
C ALA A 20 -37.91 2.00 26.31
N MET A 21 -39.08 1.37 26.40
CA MET A 21 -39.35 -0.02 26.69
C MET A 21 -38.75 -1.04 25.74
N LEU A 22 -38.39 -2.18 26.34
CA LEU A 22 -38.17 -3.47 25.70
C LEU A 22 -39.32 -3.86 24.75
N CYS A 23 -38.96 -4.25 23.52
CA CYS A 23 -39.65 -5.31 22.79
C CYS A 23 -38.63 -6.34 22.36
N ALA A 24 -38.53 -7.40 23.14
CA ALA A 24 -37.86 -8.63 22.75
C ALA A 24 -38.77 -9.34 21.74
N GLN A 25 -38.27 -9.55 20.52
CA GLN A 25 -38.82 -10.54 19.59
C GLN A 25 -37.82 -11.67 19.47
N ASP A 26 -38.20 -12.83 19.97
CA ASP A 26 -37.56 -14.12 19.75
C ASP A 26 -37.51 -14.42 18.25
N GLN A 27 -36.34 -14.38 17.64
CA GLN A 27 -36.10 -15.01 16.35
C GLN A 27 -35.29 -16.30 16.57
N LYS A 28 -36.01 -17.42 16.40
CA LYS A 28 -35.49 -18.77 16.31
C LYS A 28 -34.39 -18.88 15.26
N PRO A 29 -33.20 -19.46 15.52
CA PRO A 29 -32.18 -19.66 14.53
C PRO A 29 -32.63 -20.62 13.43
N ALA A 30 -32.57 -20.19 12.19
CA ALA A 30 -32.77 -21.06 11.04
C ALA A 30 -31.58 -22.02 10.94
N THR A 31 -31.85 -23.31 11.08
CA THR A 31 -30.91 -24.38 10.78
C THR A 31 -30.61 -24.39 9.28
N SER A 32 -29.41 -23.96 8.88
CA SER A 32 -28.91 -24.18 7.55
C SER A 32 -28.52 -25.65 7.38
N SER A 33 -29.27 -26.36 6.56
CA SER A 33 -28.87 -27.68 6.06
C SER A 33 -27.60 -27.54 5.20
N PRO A 34 -26.61 -28.45 5.33
CA PRO A 34 -25.45 -28.44 4.46
C PRO A 34 -25.84 -28.79 3.03
N MET A 35 -25.50 -27.95 2.08
CA MET A 35 -25.58 -28.26 0.66
C MET A 35 -24.64 -29.42 0.35
N PRO A 36 -25.00 -30.38 -0.50
CA PRO A 36 -24.10 -31.44 -0.92
C PRO A 36 -22.95 -30.80 -1.73
N GLY A 37 -21.70 -31.13 -1.33
CA GLY A 37 -20.52 -30.69 -2.03
C GLY A 37 -20.49 -31.21 -3.47
N HIS A 38 -20.55 -30.30 -4.43
CA HIS A 38 -20.28 -30.62 -5.82
C HIS A 38 -18.77 -30.74 -6.01
N ASP A 39 -18.32 -31.94 -6.31
CA ASP A 39 -16.95 -32.21 -6.71
C ASP A 39 -16.68 -31.61 -8.10
N MET A 40 -15.98 -30.47 -8.11
CA MET A 40 -15.66 -29.71 -9.33
C MET A 40 -14.61 -30.38 -10.21
N SER A 41 -14.05 -31.52 -9.81
CA SER A 41 -12.99 -32.22 -10.56
C SER A 41 -13.51 -33.04 -11.75
N LYS A 42 -14.83 -33.10 -11.98
CA LYS A 42 -15.46 -33.91 -13.04
C LYS A 42 -16.26 -33.12 -14.09
N MET A 43 -16.16 -31.79 -14.09
CA MET A 43 -16.84 -31.00 -15.13
C MET A 43 -15.98 -30.93 -16.38
N SER A 44 -16.44 -31.61 -17.43
CA SER A 44 -15.92 -31.50 -18.78
C SER A 44 -16.35 -30.16 -19.40
N GLY A 45 -15.48 -29.52 -20.20
CA GLY A 45 -15.70 -28.19 -20.78
C GLY A 45 -16.92 -28.06 -21.74
N SER A 46 -17.76 -29.09 -21.84
CA SER A 46 -19.02 -29.06 -22.61
C SER A 46 -20.26 -28.69 -21.80
N ASP A 47 -20.17 -28.67 -20.46
CA ASP A 47 -21.34 -28.47 -19.60
C ASP A 47 -21.63 -27.00 -19.25
N MET A 48 -20.79 -26.07 -19.75
CA MET A 48 -20.92 -24.63 -19.45
C MET A 48 -21.65 -23.81 -20.54
N GLN A 49 -22.19 -24.44 -21.56
CA GLN A 49 -22.87 -23.74 -22.69
C GLN A 49 -24.36 -23.44 -22.46
N GLY A 50 -24.86 -23.52 -21.24
CA GLY A 50 -26.29 -23.41 -20.96
C GLY A 50 -26.74 -22.32 -19.99
N MET A 51 -25.85 -21.41 -19.52
CA MET A 51 -26.26 -20.34 -18.61
C MET A 51 -26.55 -19.04 -19.38
N PRO A 52 -27.80 -18.51 -19.35
CA PRO A 52 -28.12 -17.23 -19.98
C PRO A 52 -27.44 -16.08 -19.23
N GLY A 53 -26.53 -15.34 -19.89
CA GLY A 53 -25.92 -14.12 -19.36
C GLY A 53 -24.41 -14.14 -19.14
N MET A 54 -23.71 -15.22 -19.54
CA MET A 54 -22.24 -15.22 -19.62
C MET A 54 -21.82 -15.33 -21.07
N ASP A 55 -21.57 -14.19 -21.67
CA ASP A 55 -20.88 -14.11 -22.95
C ASP A 55 -19.39 -14.47 -22.71
N ASN A 56 -18.91 -15.31 -23.64
CA ASN A 56 -17.57 -15.92 -23.57
C ASN A 56 -16.42 -14.87 -23.54
N GLU A 57 -16.69 -13.63 -23.97
CA GLU A 57 -15.73 -12.53 -23.96
C GLU A 57 -15.54 -11.92 -22.56
N GLY A 58 -16.61 -11.77 -21.77
CA GLY A 58 -16.53 -11.25 -20.40
C GLY A 58 -15.74 -12.17 -19.45
N THR A 59 -15.89 -13.50 -19.64
CA THR A 59 -15.16 -14.49 -18.81
C THR A 59 -13.69 -14.57 -19.19
N ALA A 60 -13.37 -14.47 -20.49
CA ALA A 60 -11.98 -14.46 -20.97
C ALA A 60 -11.24 -13.20 -20.50
N HIS A 61 -11.88 -12.01 -20.55
CA HIS A 61 -11.31 -10.78 -20.01
C HIS A 61 -11.14 -10.81 -18.48
N ALA A 62 -12.09 -11.40 -17.75
CA ALA A 62 -11.98 -11.56 -16.30
C ALA A 62 -10.85 -12.53 -15.93
N MET A 63 -10.69 -13.65 -16.65
CA MET A 63 -9.60 -14.60 -16.42
C MET A 63 -8.24 -14.01 -16.82
N GLN A 64 -8.16 -13.30 -17.94
CA GLN A 64 -6.92 -12.64 -18.40
C GLN A 64 -6.48 -11.51 -17.45
N SER A 65 -7.42 -10.82 -16.82
CA SER A 65 -7.11 -9.83 -15.78
C SER A 65 -6.67 -10.48 -14.46
N MET A 66 -7.05 -11.74 -14.20
CA MET A 66 -6.63 -12.48 -13.01
C MET A 66 -5.27 -13.19 -13.19
N GLU A 67 -4.92 -13.62 -14.41
CA GLU A 67 -3.63 -14.25 -14.70
C GLU A 67 -2.44 -13.28 -14.62
N GLY A 68 -2.68 -11.96 -14.82
CA GLY A 68 -1.63 -10.93 -14.70
C GLY A 68 -1.31 -10.48 -13.26
N HIS A 69 -2.03 -10.95 -12.24
CA HIS A 69 -1.91 -10.42 -10.88
C HIS A 69 -1.30 -11.38 -9.85
N HIS A 70 -0.84 -12.55 -10.25
CA HIS A 70 -0.06 -13.45 -9.39
C HIS A 70 1.44 -13.30 -9.64
N MET A 71 1.96 -12.11 -9.35
CA MET A 71 3.39 -11.97 -9.25
C MET A 71 3.84 -12.41 -7.87
N ASP A 72 4.75 -13.38 -7.85
CA ASP A 72 5.48 -13.73 -6.64
C ASP A 72 6.40 -12.55 -6.27
N MET A 73 5.89 -11.68 -5.42
CA MET A 73 6.61 -10.50 -4.92
C MET A 73 7.68 -10.89 -3.89
N GLY A 74 7.90 -12.18 -3.69
CA GLY A 74 8.87 -12.74 -2.75
C GLY A 74 8.43 -12.62 -1.28
N ALA A 75 9.13 -13.36 -0.44
CA ALA A 75 8.81 -13.49 0.99
C ALA A 75 9.01 -12.18 1.80
N HIS A 76 9.62 -11.15 1.20
CA HIS A 76 9.88 -9.86 1.83
C HIS A 76 8.86 -8.77 1.46
N MET A 77 7.82 -9.10 0.72
CA MET A 77 6.78 -8.15 0.36
C MET A 77 5.39 -8.72 0.66
N LYS A 78 4.56 -7.91 1.31
CA LYS A 78 3.14 -8.16 1.54
C LYS A 78 2.35 -7.14 0.73
N MET A 79 1.33 -7.63 -0.01
CA MET A 79 0.42 -6.81 -0.80
C MET A 79 -0.99 -6.84 -0.19
N THR A 80 -1.75 -5.75 -0.40
CA THR A 80 -3.20 -5.81 -0.22
C THR A 80 -3.84 -6.64 -1.33
N ALA A 81 -4.96 -7.29 -1.03
CA ALA A 81 -5.78 -7.89 -2.08
C ALA A 81 -6.47 -6.81 -2.92
N LEU A 82 -6.65 -7.09 -4.21
CA LEU A 82 -7.57 -6.31 -5.03
C LEU A 82 -9.01 -6.64 -4.63
N ARG A 83 -9.89 -5.64 -4.68
CA ARG A 83 -11.33 -5.82 -4.51
C ARG A 83 -12.09 -5.47 -5.79
N PRO A 84 -13.35 -5.92 -5.93
CA PRO A 84 -14.19 -5.50 -7.04
C PRO A 84 -14.32 -3.98 -7.12
N VAL A 85 -14.41 -3.46 -8.36
CA VAL A 85 -14.61 -2.04 -8.63
C VAL A 85 -15.96 -1.57 -8.07
N LYS A 86 -15.96 -0.39 -7.44
CA LYS A 86 -17.17 0.29 -6.96
C LYS A 86 -17.37 1.60 -7.73
N PRO A 87 -18.61 2.10 -7.81
CA PRO A 87 -18.87 3.43 -8.36
C PRO A 87 -18.00 4.50 -7.68
N GLY A 88 -17.37 5.34 -8.47
CA GLY A 88 -16.48 6.41 -7.99
C GLY A 88 -15.01 6.03 -7.77
N ASP A 89 -14.64 4.75 -7.83
CA ASP A 89 -13.25 4.32 -7.64
C ASP A 89 -12.32 4.93 -8.70
N GLN A 90 -12.70 4.84 -9.97
CA GLN A 90 -11.88 5.38 -11.05
C GLN A 90 -11.73 6.90 -10.95
N GLU A 91 -12.82 7.60 -10.63
CA GLU A 91 -12.79 9.05 -10.43
C GLU A 91 -11.83 9.44 -9.31
N LYS A 92 -11.91 8.73 -8.18
CA LYS A 92 -11.03 8.96 -7.04
C LYS A 92 -9.56 8.66 -7.37
N ALA A 93 -9.28 7.56 -8.08
CA ALA A 93 -7.93 7.24 -8.51
C ALA A 93 -7.39 8.31 -9.47
N ASN A 94 -8.22 8.83 -10.39
CA ASN A 94 -7.85 9.90 -11.30
C ASN A 94 -7.53 11.21 -10.56
N GLN A 95 -8.29 11.54 -9.51
CA GLN A 95 -8.00 12.72 -8.67
C GLN A 95 -6.64 12.59 -7.98
N VAL A 96 -6.34 11.41 -7.40
CA VAL A 96 -5.03 11.15 -6.79
C VAL A 96 -3.91 11.22 -7.83
N LEU A 97 -4.13 10.64 -9.01
CA LEU A 97 -3.16 10.67 -10.11
C LEU A 97 -2.85 12.09 -10.57
N GLU A 98 -3.88 12.94 -10.70
CA GLU A 98 -3.70 14.32 -11.11
C GLU A 98 -2.94 15.13 -10.05
N SER A 99 -3.31 15.00 -8.76
CA SER A 99 -2.54 15.60 -7.66
C SER A 99 -1.09 15.11 -7.64
N ALA A 100 -0.87 13.80 -7.86
CA ALA A 100 0.46 13.23 -7.94
C ALA A 100 1.29 13.84 -9.09
N ARG A 101 0.67 14.06 -10.26
CA ARG A 101 1.31 14.69 -11.41
C ARG A 101 1.70 16.12 -11.11
N GLN A 102 0.78 16.94 -10.60
CA GLN A 102 1.02 18.34 -10.26
C GLN A 102 2.11 18.48 -9.20
N ALA A 103 2.06 17.66 -8.15
CA ALA A 103 3.09 17.65 -7.12
C ALA A 103 4.47 17.23 -7.70
N ALA A 104 4.51 16.24 -8.60
CA ALA A 104 5.74 15.73 -9.19
C ALA A 104 6.39 16.73 -10.17
N GLU A 105 5.59 17.42 -10.98
CA GLU A 105 6.09 18.38 -11.99
C GLU A 105 7.02 19.45 -11.41
N LYS A 106 6.78 19.87 -10.18
CA LYS A 106 7.63 20.79 -9.43
C LYS A 106 9.07 20.26 -9.25
N TYR A 107 9.24 18.96 -9.21
CA TYR A 107 10.47 18.28 -8.82
C TYR A 107 11.17 17.53 -9.96
N THR A 108 10.92 17.93 -11.20
CA THR A 108 11.64 17.42 -12.37
C THR A 108 13.15 17.69 -12.25
N ASP A 109 13.55 18.83 -11.68
CA ASP A 109 14.91 19.04 -11.18
C ASP A 109 15.00 18.53 -9.72
N TYR A 110 15.72 17.44 -9.53
CA TYR A 110 15.90 16.82 -8.20
C TYR A 110 16.54 17.76 -7.17
N LYS A 111 17.26 18.79 -7.61
CA LYS A 111 17.88 19.78 -6.70
C LYS A 111 16.83 20.64 -6.01
N VAL A 112 15.71 20.91 -6.70
CA VAL A 112 14.53 21.57 -6.09
C VAL A 112 13.95 20.70 -4.96
N ALA A 113 13.84 19.39 -5.19
CA ALA A 113 13.37 18.47 -4.17
C ALA A 113 14.29 18.49 -2.93
N LEU A 114 15.62 18.46 -3.14
CA LEU A 114 16.58 18.54 -2.03
C LEU A 114 16.47 19.88 -1.27
N ALA A 115 16.28 20.99 -1.99
CA ALA A 115 16.08 22.32 -1.39
C ALA A 115 14.78 22.40 -0.57
N ASP A 116 13.72 21.72 -1.00
CA ASP A 116 12.45 21.64 -0.30
C ASP A 116 12.43 20.57 0.84
N GLY A 117 13.60 20.05 1.21
CA GLY A 117 13.76 19.20 2.38
C GLY A 117 13.58 17.71 2.16
N PHE A 118 13.43 17.26 0.92
CA PHE A 118 13.51 15.84 0.59
C PHE A 118 14.94 15.32 0.85
N LYS A 119 15.04 14.08 1.31
CA LYS A 119 16.31 13.40 1.59
C LYS A 119 16.39 12.11 0.80
N ILE A 120 17.53 11.85 0.17
CA ILE A 120 17.76 10.59 -0.53
C ILE A 120 17.84 9.46 0.52
N PHE A 121 16.99 8.47 0.38
CA PHE A 121 17.04 7.28 1.23
C PHE A 121 18.18 6.37 0.77
N MET A 122 19.09 6.03 1.68
CA MET A 122 20.28 5.22 1.41
C MET A 122 21.10 5.71 0.20
N PRO A 123 21.62 6.96 0.22
CA PRO A 123 22.29 7.58 -0.94
C PRO A 123 23.54 6.82 -1.41
N ASP A 124 24.24 6.16 -0.47
CA ASP A 124 25.49 5.42 -0.72
C ASP A 124 25.27 4.01 -1.28
N ARG A 125 24.01 3.62 -1.52
CA ARG A 125 23.69 2.31 -2.09
C ARG A 125 23.14 2.45 -3.50
N PRO A 126 23.65 1.68 -4.47
CA PRO A 126 23.02 1.58 -5.78
C PRO A 126 21.58 1.07 -5.62
N GLN A 127 20.64 1.78 -6.24
CA GLN A 127 19.21 1.45 -6.23
C GLN A 127 18.68 1.59 -7.65
N LYS A 128 17.82 0.69 -8.09
CA LYS A 128 17.12 0.82 -9.38
C LYS A 128 16.23 2.07 -9.35
N GLN A 129 15.56 2.28 -8.21
CA GLN A 129 14.69 3.42 -7.97
C GLN A 129 15.06 4.06 -6.63
N TYR A 130 15.47 5.32 -6.68
CA TYR A 130 15.82 6.11 -5.51
C TYR A 130 14.60 6.81 -4.94
N HIS A 131 14.41 6.71 -3.63
CA HIS A 131 13.36 7.40 -2.90
C HIS A 131 13.94 8.69 -2.30
N PHE A 132 13.44 9.83 -2.75
CA PHE A 132 13.71 11.10 -2.09
C PHE A 132 12.55 11.37 -1.15
N THR A 133 12.76 11.21 0.15
CA THR A 133 11.71 11.20 1.16
C THR A 133 11.63 12.53 1.90
N ASN A 134 10.40 13.08 2.00
CA ASN A 134 10.10 14.20 2.88
C ASN A 134 9.50 13.67 4.18
N TYR A 135 10.27 13.75 5.26
CA TYR A 135 9.85 13.23 6.56
C TYR A 135 8.70 14.02 7.20
N GLY A 136 8.52 15.30 6.84
CA GLY A 136 7.36 16.09 7.24
C GLY A 136 6.07 15.55 6.61
N TYR A 137 6.11 15.24 5.31
CA TYR A 137 4.99 14.62 4.60
C TYR A 137 4.72 13.19 5.09
N ALA A 138 5.78 12.44 5.41
CA ALA A 138 5.64 11.12 6.02
C ALA A 138 4.96 11.19 7.40
N PHE A 139 5.25 12.21 8.19
CA PHE A 139 4.59 12.43 9.47
C PHE A 139 3.11 12.86 9.31
N GLU A 140 2.82 13.72 8.34
CA GLU A 140 1.44 14.10 7.97
C GLU A 140 0.63 12.87 7.55
N ALA A 141 1.19 12.03 6.67
CA ALA A 141 0.55 10.84 6.13
C ALA A 141 0.13 9.80 7.21
N ARG A 142 0.72 9.87 8.42
CA ARG A 142 0.31 9.04 9.56
C ARG A 142 -1.07 9.41 10.10
N ARG A 143 -1.53 10.62 9.84
CA ARG A 143 -2.79 11.17 10.40
C ARG A 143 -3.84 11.41 9.33
N ARG A 144 -3.43 11.85 8.14
CA ARG A 144 -4.32 12.14 7.02
C ARG A 144 -3.63 11.87 5.70
N PHE A 145 -4.39 11.48 4.72
CA PHE A 145 -3.93 11.39 3.35
C PHE A 145 -4.04 12.76 2.68
N ASN A 146 -2.94 13.21 2.08
CA ASN A 146 -2.88 14.42 1.27
C ASN A 146 -2.19 14.07 -0.06
N PRO A 147 -2.93 13.97 -1.17
CA PRO A 147 -2.34 13.59 -2.45
C PRO A 147 -1.39 14.65 -3.04
N ASP A 148 -1.43 15.90 -2.55
CA ASP A 148 -0.50 16.96 -2.98
C ASP A 148 0.85 16.86 -2.24
N HIS A 149 0.95 16.03 -1.20
CA HIS A 149 2.14 15.83 -0.40
C HIS A 149 2.64 14.37 -0.49
N PRO A 150 3.17 13.94 -1.64
CA PRO A 150 3.75 12.60 -1.73
C PRO A 150 4.88 12.44 -0.73
N THR A 151 4.86 11.31 -0.01
CA THR A 151 5.86 11.01 1.02
C THR A 151 7.26 10.90 0.44
N SER A 152 7.36 10.37 -0.77
CA SER A 152 8.62 10.32 -1.52
C SER A 152 8.40 10.61 -2.98
N LEU A 153 9.44 11.18 -3.58
CA LEU A 153 9.60 11.29 -5.03
C LEU A 153 10.48 10.11 -5.47
N LEU A 154 10.13 9.53 -6.60
CA LEU A 154 10.81 8.36 -7.16
C LEU A 154 11.67 8.77 -8.33
N TYR A 155 12.96 8.48 -8.24
CA TYR A 155 13.94 8.85 -9.27
C TYR A 155 14.74 7.64 -9.75
N GLU A 156 15.07 7.65 -11.02
CA GLU A 156 16.11 6.79 -11.60
C GLU A 156 17.42 7.55 -11.68
N LYS A 157 18.55 6.87 -11.47
CA LYS A 157 19.88 7.45 -11.68
C LYS A 157 20.10 7.66 -13.17
N GLN A 158 20.50 8.88 -13.55
CA GLN A 158 20.81 9.22 -14.94
C GLN A 158 22.13 10.03 -14.98
N GLY A 159 23.20 9.37 -15.38
CA GLY A 159 24.54 9.97 -15.29
C GLY A 159 24.86 10.44 -13.88
N ASP A 160 25.26 11.70 -13.72
CA ASP A 160 25.52 12.30 -12.39
C ASP A 160 24.26 12.87 -11.72
N GLY A 161 23.11 12.79 -12.38
CA GLY A 161 21.84 13.31 -11.91
C GLY A 161 20.79 12.24 -11.66
N TYR A 162 19.53 12.69 -11.59
CA TYR A 162 18.37 11.87 -11.33
C TYR A 162 17.21 12.33 -12.22
N LYS A 163 16.50 11.38 -12.82
CA LYS A 163 15.28 11.59 -13.59
C LYS A 163 14.08 11.19 -12.73
N LEU A 164 13.15 12.10 -12.56
CA LEU A 164 11.88 11.82 -11.87
C LEU A 164 11.04 10.86 -12.71
N ILE A 165 10.55 9.80 -12.07
CA ILE A 165 9.71 8.77 -12.69
C ILE A 165 8.36 8.62 -12.01
N GLY A 166 8.22 9.01 -10.74
CA GLY A 166 6.98 8.84 -10.01
C GLY A 166 7.00 9.42 -8.60
N VAL A 167 5.98 9.08 -7.84
CA VAL A 167 5.82 9.44 -6.44
C VAL A 167 5.37 8.23 -5.61
N MET A 168 5.54 8.31 -4.29
CA MET A 168 5.09 7.30 -3.36
C MET A 168 4.28 7.95 -2.24
N TYR A 169 3.15 7.33 -1.91
CA TYR A 169 2.38 7.64 -0.71
C TYR A 169 2.56 6.55 0.34
N THR A 170 2.43 6.92 1.61
CA THR A 170 2.55 5.98 2.72
C THR A 170 1.35 6.04 3.65
N ALA A 171 1.14 4.95 4.39
CA ALA A 171 0.23 4.85 5.52
C ALA A 171 0.93 4.17 6.70
N ILE A 172 0.37 4.27 7.90
CA ILE A 172 0.93 3.58 9.08
C ILE A 172 0.88 2.06 8.88
N LYS A 173 1.79 1.34 9.53
CA LYS A 173 1.90 -0.12 9.38
C LYS A 173 0.62 -0.88 9.77
N ASP A 174 -0.09 -0.37 10.77
CA ASP A 174 -1.31 -0.97 11.30
C ASP A 174 -2.59 -0.39 10.68
N ALA A 175 -2.47 0.36 9.54
CA ALA A 175 -3.63 0.86 8.82
C ALA A 175 -4.47 -0.31 8.31
N PRO A 176 -5.78 -0.33 8.60
CA PRO A 176 -6.68 -1.33 8.05
C PRO A 176 -6.86 -1.13 6.54
N GLU A 177 -7.19 -2.20 5.81
CA GLU A 177 -7.41 -2.11 4.36
C GLU A 177 -8.50 -1.09 3.99
N SER A 178 -9.51 -0.89 4.84
CA SER A 178 -10.53 0.14 4.62
C SER A 178 -9.97 1.56 4.62
N GLU A 179 -8.93 1.84 5.39
CA GLU A 179 -8.22 3.11 5.37
C GLU A 179 -7.39 3.24 4.09
N LEU A 180 -6.65 2.19 3.71
CA LEU A 180 -5.87 2.17 2.46
C LEU A 180 -6.78 2.38 1.25
N ASP A 181 -7.92 1.67 1.20
CA ASP A 181 -8.97 1.80 0.18
C ASP A 181 -9.56 3.21 0.14
N SER A 182 -9.69 3.85 1.31
CA SER A 182 -10.16 5.23 1.40
C SER A 182 -9.15 6.25 0.85
N ARG A 183 -7.87 5.96 0.82
CA ARG A 183 -6.80 6.81 0.27
C ARG A 183 -6.68 6.62 -1.24
N VAL A 184 -6.48 5.39 -1.68
CA VAL A 184 -6.42 4.98 -3.09
C VAL A 184 -7.23 3.69 -3.23
N PRO A 185 -8.25 3.64 -4.12
CA PRO A 185 -9.11 2.46 -4.25
C PRO A 185 -8.34 1.17 -4.51
N LEU A 186 -8.57 0.15 -3.69
CA LEU A 186 -7.94 -1.16 -3.83
C LEU A 186 -8.40 -1.95 -5.06
N SER A 187 -9.40 -1.46 -5.78
CA SER A 187 -9.78 -1.96 -7.10
C SER A 187 -8.87 -1.46 -8.23
N ILE A 188 -8.06 -0.43 -7.95
CA ILE A 188 -7.20 0.24 -8.94
C ILE A 188 -5.72 0.03 -8.61
N ALA A 189 -5.34 0.12 -7.34
CA ALA A 189 -3.96 0.02 -6.90
C ALA A 189 -3.81 -0.87 -5.67
N GLN A 190 -2.71 -1.59 -5.61
CA GLN A 190 -2.34 -2.39 -4.45
C GLN A 190 -1.32 -1.63 -3.60
N TRP A 191 -1.55 -1.61 -2.29
CA TRP A 191 -0.55 -1.18 -1.33
C TRP A 191 0.36 -2.36 -0.99
N HIS A 192 1.64 -2.06 -0.78
CA HIS A 192 2.60 -3.05 -0.34
C HIS A 192 3.30 -2.62 0.95
N ALA A 193 3.85 -3.59 1.66
CA ALA A 193 4.69 -3.38 2.83
C ALA A 193 5.87 -4.36 2.80
N HIS A 194 7.03 -3.89 3.23
CA HIS A 194 8.19 -4.77 3.37
C HIS A 194 8.12 -5.52 4.69
N VAL A 195 8.20 -6.84 4.61
CA VAL A 195 8.03 -7.77 5.73
C VAL A 195 9.20 -8.74 5.85
N ASN A 196 9.27 -9.45 6.97
CA ASN A 196 10.20 -10.54 7.21
C ASN A 196 11.68 -10.17 7.04
N LEU A 197 12.07 -8.97 7.44
CA LEU A 197 13.44 -8.51 7.27
C LEU A 197 14.33 -9.02 8.40
N CYS A 198 15.44 -9.66 8.07
CA CYS A 198 16.51 -9.93 9.00
C CYS A 198 17.67 -8.95 8.79
N LEU A 199 17.99 -8.16 9.81
CA LEU A 199 19.15 -7.28 9.79
C LEU A 199 20.38 -8.02 10.34
N PRO A 200 21.55 -7.91 9.70
CA PRO A 200 22.76 -8.53 10.19
C PRO A 200 23.25 -7.88 11.50
N PRO A 201 24.05 -8.59 12.29
CA PRO A 201 24.81 -7.97 13.37
C PRO A 201 25.81 -6.93 12.81
N ALA A 202 26.32 -6.08 13.69
CA ALA A 202 27.09 -4.89 13.30
C ALA A 202 28.37 -5.20 12.52
N ASP A 203 29.00 -6.31 12.81
CA ASP A 203 30.25 -6.82 12.18
C ASP A 203 30.01 -7.51 10.82
N ARG A 204 28.73 -7.82 10.49
CA ARG A 204 28.35 -8.52 9.25
C ARG A 204 27.52 -7.66 8.28
N LYS A 205 27.55 -6.34 8.43
CA LYS A 205 26.78 -5.40 7.60
C LYS A 205 27.10 -5.48 6.09
N SER A 206 28.33 -5.89 5.75
CA SER A 206 28.75 -6.10 4.35
C SER A 206 27.94 -7.20 3.65
N GLU A 207 27.35 -8.14 4.39
CA GLU A 207 26.55 -9.21 3.82
C GLU A 207 25.22 -8.73 3.23
N LEU A 208 24.74 -7.53 3.57
CA LEU A 208 23.57 -6.92 2.93
C LEU A 208 23.73 -6.67 1.42
N THR A 209 24.96 -6.64 0.94
CA THR A 209 25.30 -6.35 -0.46
C THR A 209 26.06 -7.50 -1.12
N ALA A 210 26.09 -8.66 -0.50
CA ALA A 210 26.67 -9.88 -1.08
C ALA A 210 25.84 -10.31 -2.31
N PRO A 211 26.45 -11.05 -3.27
CA PRO A 211 25.71 -11.52 -4.45
C PRO A 211 24.48 -12.39 -4.13
N ASN A 212 24.53 -13.16 -3.05
CA ASN A 212 23.42 -13.96 -2.53
C ASN A 212 23.28 -13.66 -1.03
N PRO A 213 22.66 -12.51 -0.67
CA PRO A 213 22.63 -12.08 0.71
C PRO A 213 21.76 -13.02 1.56
N GLN A 214 22.15 -13.23 2.80
CA GLN A 214 21.28 -13.87 3.79
C GLN A 214 20.38 -12.84 4.48
N PHE A 215 20.83 -11.60 4.59
CA PHE A 215 20.19 -10.51 5.31
C PHE A 215 19.65 -9.44 4.36
N GLY A 216 18.68 -8.66 4.85
CA GLY A 216 18.12 -7.54 4.12
C GLY A 216 16.91 -7.88 3.26
N LEU A 217 16.49 -6.94 2.42
CA LEU A 217 15.31 -7.07 1.56
C LEU A 217 15.45 -8.12 0.45
N HIS A 218 16.69 -8.50 0.13
CA HIS A 218 17.01 -9.55 -0.83
C HIS A 218 17.58 -10.80 -0.15
N GLY A 219 17.47 -10.84 1.19
CA GLY A 219 18.03 -11.91 1.99
C GLY A 219 17.24 -13.21 1.89
N SER A 220 17.93 -14.33 2.05
CA SER A 220 17.27 -15.65 2.11
C SER A 220 16.60 -15.93 3.46
N ILE A 221 16.92 -15.16 4.51
CA ILE A 221 16.35 -15.35 5.85
C ILE A 221 15.02 -14.59 5.95
N VAL A 222 13.92 -15.35 6.05
CA VAL A 222 12.55 -14.84 6.04
C VAL A 222 11.75 -15.16 7.30
N THR A 223 12.34 -15.90 8.27
CA THR A 223 11.67 -16.21 9.54
C THR A 223 12.46 -15.67 10.72
N LYS A 224 11.74 -15.48 11.83
CA LYS A 224 12.37 -15.02 13.09
C LYS A 224 13.40 -16.02 13.60
N GLU A 225 13.07 -17.31 13.56
CA GLU A 225 13.91 -18.40 14.06
C GLU A 225 15.23 -18.49 13.30
N ALA A 226 15.17 -18.42 11.96
CA ALA A 226 16.36 -18.40 11.13
C ALA A 226 17.21 -17.15 11.34
N CYS A 227 16.56 -15.99 11.55
CA CYS A 227 17.24 -14.74 11.84
C CYS A 227 17.97 -14.77 13.19
N ASP A 228 17.31 -15.27 14.22
CA ASP A 228 17.90 -15.43 15.56
C ASP A 228 19.10 -16.40 15.51
N THR A 229 18.97 -17.52 14.80
CA THR A 229 20.07 -18.50 14.59
C THR A 229 21.25 -17.87 13.87
N ALA A 230 21.02 -16.96 12.93
CA ALA A 230 22.06 -16.23 12.21
C ALA A 230 22.66 -15.07 13.04
N GLY A 231 22.19 -14.83 14.27
CA GLY A 231 22.61 -13.72 15.14
C GLY A 231 22.10 -12.37 14.68
N GLY A 232 21.09 -12.34 13.82
CA GLY A 232 20.49 -11.13 13.26
C GLY A 232 19.39 -10.54 14.15
N ARG A 233 18.82 -9.41 13.68
CA ARG A 233 17.65 -8.79 14.28
C ARG A 233 16.47 -8.87 13.32
N PHE A 234 15.45 -9.65 13.68
CA PHE A 234 14.25 -9.82 12.89
C PHE A 234 13.30 -8.63 13.04
N LEU A 235 12.82 -8.13 11.91
CA LEU A 235 11.80 -7.10 11.81
C LEU A 235 10.61 -7.67 11.02
N PRO A 236 9.47 -7.95 11.66
CA PRO A 236 8.32 -8.53 10.98
C PRO A 236 7.75 -7.62 9.89
N GLN A 237 7.85 -6.31 10.07
CA GLN A 237 7.52 -5.30 9.06
C GLN A 237 8.38 -4.06 9.30
N ILE A 238 8.91 -3.49 8.23
CA ILE A 238 9.60 -2.20 8.24
C ILE A 238 8.75 -1.16 7.52
N PHE A 239 8.84 0.10 8.00
CA PHE A 239 8.01 1.20 7.49
C PHE A 239 6.51 0.95 7.64
N GLY A 240 5.70 1.67 6.89
CA GLY A 240 4.27 1.46 6.76
C GLY A 240 3.88 0.80 5.45
N TRP A 241 2.63 0.94 5.08
CA TRP A 241 2.13 0.63 3.76
C TRP A 241 2.58 1.69 2.77
N MET A 242 2.86 1.28 1.55
CA MET A 242 3.32 2.13 0.46
C MET A 242 2.53 1.83 -0.81
N VAL A 243 2.27 2.88 -1.60
CA VAL A 243 1.74 2.76 -2.96
C VAL A 243 2.54 3.70 -3.87
N HIS A 244 3.02 3.18 -4.99
CA HIS A 244 3.71 3.96 -6.00
C HIS A 244 2.75 4.42 -7.09
N VAL A 245 2.99 5.62 -7.59
CA VAL A 245 2.24 6.22 -8.70
C VAL A 245 3.24 6.75 -9.71
N TYR A 246 3.08 6.35 -10.96
CA TYR A 246 3.92 6.80 -12.08
C TYR A 246 3.10 7.73 -13.00
N PRO A 247 2.93 9.01 -12.62
CA PRO A 247 1.94 9.89 -13.23
C PRO A 247 2.28 10.33 -14.66
N PHE A 248 3.50 10.02 -15.13
CA PHE A 248 3.95 10.31 -16.48
C PHE A 248 3.79 9.15 -17.45
N GLU A 249 3.35 7.98 -16.95
CA GLU A 249 3.07 6.82 -17.78
C GLU A 249 1.76 7.01 -18.57
N LYS A 250 1.73 6.46 -19.78
CA LYS A 250 0.60 6.61 -20.69
C LYS A 250 -0.44 5.52 -20.56
N LYS A 251 0.01 4.34 -20.15
CA LYS A 251 -0.85 3.17 -20.02
C LYS A 251 -1.35 3.06 -18.58
N PRO A 252 -2.66 2.86 -18.35
CA PRO A 252 -3.22 2.76 -17.01
C PRO A 252 -2.55 1.70 -16.13
N GLU A 253 -2.18 0.55 -16.72
CA GLU A 253 -1.48 -0.54 -16.03
C GLU A 253 -0.09 -0.13 -15.53
N ASP A 254 0.59 0.78 -16.21
CA ASP A 254 1.91 1.26 -15.83
C ASP A 254 1.84 2.34 -14.74
N VAL A 255 0.73 3.09 -14.67
CA VAL A 255 0.53 4.17 -13.69
C VAL A 255 0.57 3.64 -12.26
N TRP A 256 -0.07 2.49 -12.01
CA TRP A 256 -0.18 1.86 -10.71
C TRP A 256 0.64 0.56 -10.63
N SER A 257 1.65 0.44 -11.49
CA SER A 257 2.43 -0.80 -11.66
C SER A 257 3.03 -1.30 -10.35
N VAL A 258 2.72 -2.53 -10.03
CA VAL A 258 3.27 -3.28 -8.90
C VAL A 258 4.64 -3.85 -9.24
N GLU A 259 4.90 -4.18 -10.51
CA GLU A 259 6.17 -4.75 -10.98
C GLU A 259 7.36 -3.85 -10.70
N ARG A 260 7.19 -2.54 -10.91
CA ARG A 260 8.21 -1.56 -10.58
C ARG A 260 8.47 -1.42 -9.07
N GLN A 261 7.58 -1.97 -8.25
CA GLN A 261 7.67 -1.93 -6.79
C GLN A 261 8.40 -3.16 -6.24
N ALA A 262 8.54 -4.24 -7.03
CA ALA A 262 9.21 -5.46 -6.61
C ALA A 262 10.72 -5.26 -6.44
N PRO A 263 11.29 -5.66 -5.29
CA PRO A 263 12.73 -5.78 -5.19
C PRO A 263 13.17 -7.00 -5.99
N GLY A 264 13.81 -6.84 -7.13
CA GLY A 264 14.48 -7.98 -7.75
C GLY A 264 14.29 -8.26 -9.22
N HIS A 265 13.58 -7.46 -10.01
CA HIS A 265 13.81 -7.47 -11.45
C HIS A 265 15.12 -6.71 -11.75
N MET A 266 16.23 -7.41 -11.54
CA MET A 266 17.50 -7.07 -12.18
C MET A 266 17.59 -7.91 -13.44
N ASP A 267 17.33 -7.30 -14.60
CA ASP A 267 17.77 -7.79 -15.90
C ASP A 267 19.27 -7.54 -16.04
#